data_c0292543d55272a802c144f67aabbf64
#
_entry.id   c0292543d55272a802c144f67aabbf64
#
_cell.length_a   1.000
_cell.length_b   1.000
_cell.length_c   1.000
_cell.angle_alpha   90.00
_cell.angle_beta   90.00
_cell.angle_gamma   90.00
#
_symmetry.space_group_name_H-M   'P 1'
#
loop_
_entity.id
_entity.type
_entity.pdbx_description
1 polymer ?
#
loop_
_entity_poly.entity_id
_entity_poly.type
_entity_poly.pdbx_seq_one_letter_code
_entity_poly.pdbx_strand_id
1 'polypeptide(L)'
;MDSDNRNTFAIKTFLKDYLDLRKDKDNELETVDSIRKGVEFKGANLWILIFAIFMASLGLNVNSTAVIIGAMLISPLMGPIMGVGLSVGLNDFELMKRSLKSFLITTLFSVTTATIFFLVSPVAEGQSELLARTSPTIYDVFIALMGGLAGVTALSTKEKGNVIPGVAIATALMPPLCTAGYGLATGNLIYFLGAFYLYFINSVFISLATFLGVRVMHFQRKEFVDKNREKKVRKYIVLIAILTMCPAVYLTVGIVQDTFFESAANRFVNEQLSFENTQVLDKKIHHEGKGHEIRVVLIGQEVPEASIAIARSKMKDYKLDNTKLIVLQGMNNEAVDISSIRAMVMEDFYKNSEQRLVEQKQKIATLEQNLERYKTFDELGKKIIPELKVLYPSVK
;
A
#
# COMPACT_ATOMS: atom_id res chain seq x y z
N MET A 1 43.79 -20.78 -5.34
CA MET A 1 42.47 -21.08 -5.88
C MET A 1 41.53 -21.79 -4.90
N ASP A 2 42.00 -22.17 -3.70
CA ASP A 2 41.22 -22.99 -2.72
C ASP A 2 40.55 -22.22 -1.56
N SER A 3 40.94 -20.99 -1.31
CA SER A 3 40.37 -20.18 -0.20
C SER A 3 38.99 -19.60 -0.55
N ASP A 4 38.80 -19.23 -1.81
CA ASP A 4 37.53 -18.63 -2.28
C ASP A 4 36.38 -19.65 -2.34
N ASN A 5 36.73 -20.89 -2.64
CA ASN A 5 35.79 -22.02 -2.69
C ASN A 5 35.34 -22.47 -1.28
N ARG A 6 36.21 -22.36 -0.27
CA ARG A 6 35.88 -22.65 1.14
C ARG A 6 34.96 -21.58 1.74
N ASN A 7 35.23 -20.31 1.47
CA ASN A 7 34.40 -19.22 1.95
C ASN A 7 33.00 -19.27 1.31
N THR A 8 32.89 -19.56 0.01
CA THR A 8 31.63 -19.71 -0.68
C THR A 8 30.82 -20.92 -0.16
N PHE A 9 31.49 -22.01 0.15
CA PHE A 9 30.86 -23.20 0.75
C PHE A 9 30.41 -22.94 2.19
N ALA A 10 31.21 -22.27 3.01
CA ALA A 10 30.83 -21.89 4.39
C ALA A 10 29.63 -20.94 4.41
N ILE A 11 29.62 -19.92 3.54
CA ILE A 11 28.49 -18.98 3.42
C ILE A 11 27.22 -19.71 2.94
N LYS A 12 27.35 -20.62 1.98
CA LYS A 12 26.23 -21.39 1.44
C LYS A 12 25.64 -22.36 2.49
N THR A 13 26.49 -22.95 3.31
CA THR A 13 26.08 -23.83 4.43
C THR A 13 25.43 -23.01 5.54
N PHE A 14 26.02 -21.88 5.91
CA PHE A 14 25.45 -20.95 6.88
C PHE A 14 24.07 -20.46 6.43
N LEU A 15 23.94 -19.94 5.21
CA LEU A 15 22.66 -19.49 4.65
C LEU A 15 21.62 -20.62 4.63
N LYS A 16 22.03 -21.83 4.27
CA LYS A 16 21.13 -22.99 4.25
C LYS A 16 20.66 -23.37 5.66
N ASP A 17 21.51 -23.26 6.67
CA ASP A 17 21.14 -23.61 8.04
C ASP A 17 20.24 -22.57 8.71
N TYR A 18 20.43 -21.28 8.41
CA TYR A 18 19.65 -20.19 9.00
C TYR A 18 18.40 -19.80 8.19
N LEU A 19 18.37 -20.03 6.88
CA LEU A 19 17.26 -19.64 6.01
C LEU A 19 16.41 -20.82 5.50
N ASP A 20 16.70 -22.06 5.94
CA ASP A 20 15.92 -23.22 5.51
C ASP A 20 14.60 -23.32 6.30
N LEU A 21 13.56 -22.69 5.78
CA LEU A 21 12.19 -22.73 6.30
C LEU A 21 11.60 -24.15 6.45
N ARG A 22 12.23 -25.17 5.85
CA ARG A 22 11.72 -26.54 5.91
C ARG A 22 11.92 -27.18 7.28
N LYS A 23 12.94 -26.74 8.02
CA LYS A 23 13.22 -27.21 9.39
C LYS A 23 12.12 -26.78 10.39
N ASP A 24 11.55 -25.60 10.15
CA ASP A 24 10.54 -24.98 11.00
C ASP A 24 9.11 -25.21 10.48
N LYS A 25 8.96 -25.96 9.38
CA LYS A 25 7.67 -26.28 8.79
C LYS A 25 6.78 -26.99 9.80
N ASP A 26 5.57 -26.45 9.97
CA ASP A 26 4.50 -27.06 10.77
C ASP A 26 3.83 -28.20 10.01
N ASN A 27 2.89 -28.87 10.65
CA ASN A 27 2.08 -29.88 10.02
C ASN A 27 1.36 -29.27 8.80
N GLU A 28 1.69 -29.81 7.62
CA GLU A 28 1.15 -29.33 6.34
C GLU A 28 -0.38 -29.36 6.30
N LEU A 29 -0.97 -30.44 6.87
CA LEU A 29 -2.41 -30.61 6.91
C LEU A 29 -3.07 -29.52 7.77
N GLU A 30 -2.45 -29.15 8.89
CA GLU A 30 -2.95 -28.08 9.77
C GLU A 30 -2.86 -26.71 9.11
N THR A 31 -1.77 -26.42 8.41
CA THR A 31 -1.60 -25.17 7.64
C THR A 31 -2.65 -25.07 6.55
N VAL A 32 -2.83 -26.12 5.76
CA VAL A 32 -3.83 -26.17 4.68
C VAL A 32 -5.24 -26.04 5.25
N ASP A 33 -5.56 -26.72 6.35
CA ASP A 33 -6.86 -26.65 7.00
C ASP A 33 -7.14 -25.25 7.60
N SER A 34 -6.15 -24.63 8.20
CA SER A 34 -6.23 -23.26 8.71
C SER A 34 -6.58 -22.26 7.60
N ILE A 35 -5.88 -22.33 6.47
CA ILE A 35 -6.18 -21.46 5.31
C ILE A 35 -7.57 -21.79 4.75
N ARG A 36 -7.96 -23.07 4.63
CA ARG A 36 -9.28 -23.48 4.15
C ARG A 36 -10.41 -22.95 5.04
N LYS A 37 -10.25 -22.99 6.36
CA LYS A 37 -11.22 -22.42 7.31
C LYS A 37 -11.34 -20.91 7.13
N GLY A 38 -10.22 -20.22 6.88
CA GLY A 38 -10.22 -18.78 6.59
C GLY A 38 -10.87 -18.40 5.25
N VAL A 39 -11.02 -19.36 4.31
CA VAL A 39 -11.73 -19.12 3.03
C VAL A 39 -13.24 -19.06 3.21
N GLU A 40 -13.80 -19.72 4.24
CA GLU A 40 -15.25 -19.75 4.44
C GLU A 40 -15.77 -18.44 5.03
N PHE A 41 -16.48 -17.67 4.20
CA PHE A 41 -17.10 -16.40 4.58
C PHE A 41 -18.61 -16.58 4.80
N LYS A 42 -18.97 -16.95 6.03
CA LYS A 42 -20.36 -17.10 6.47
C LYS A 42 -20.49 -16.71 7.96
N GLY A 43 -21.67 -16.28 8.34
CA GLY A 43 -22.00 -16.00 9.73
C GLY A 43 -21.09 -14.95 10.38
N ALA A 44 -20.40 -15.32 11.45
CA ALA A 44 -19.59 -14.40 12.25
C ALA A 44 -18.50 -13.69 11.43
N ASN A 45 -17.82 -14.39 10.51
CA ASN A 45 -16.74 -13.81 9.69
C ASN A 45 -17.25 -12.65 8.83
N LEU A 46 -18.49 -12.72 8.34
CA LEU A 46 -19.08 -11.64 7.54
C LEU A 46 -19.39 -10.41 8.42
N TRP A 47 -19.94 -10.62 9.62
CA TRP A 47 -20.18 -9.53 10.55
C TRP A 47 -18.89 -8.87 11.03
N ILE A 48 -17.87 -9.66 11.35
CA ILE A 48 -16.54 -9.15 11.70
C ILE A 48 -15.99 -8.29 10.56
N LEU A 49 -16.12 -8.73 9.29
CA LEU A 49 -15.71 -7.94 8.15
C LEU A 49 -16.46 -6.60 8.08
N ILE A 50 -17.78 -6.62 8.21
CA ILE A 50 -18.61 -5.40 8.18
C ILE A 50 -18.16 -4.41 9.26
N PHE A 51 -17.98 -4.86 10.50
CA PHE A 51 -17.50 -4.00 11.58
C PHE A 51 -16.08 -3.50 11.35
N ALA A 52 -15.19 -4.35 10.85
CA ALA A 52 -13.83 -3.97 10.53
C ALA A 52 -13.79 -2.90 9.43
N ILE A 53 -14.57 -3.05 8.35
CA ILE A 53 -14.68 -2.06 7.28
C ILE A 53 -15.27 -0.75 7.78
N PHE A 54 -16.28 -0.82 8.66
CA PHE A 54 -16.87 0.37 9.28
C PHE A 54 -15.84 1.12 10.12
N MET A 55 -15.08 0.43 10.97
CA MET A 55 -14.00 1.01 11.77
C MET A 55 -12.88 1.58 10.89
N ALA A 56 -12.48 0.88 9.84
CA ALA A 56 -11.45 1.37 8.93
C ALA A 56 -11.92 2.62 8.17
N SER A 57 -13.16 2.64 7.71
CA SER A 57 -13.76 3.80 7.04
C SER A 57 -13.84 5.01 7.99
N LEU A 58 -14.20 4.78 9.26
CA LEU A 58 -14.15 5.80 10.30
C LEU A 58 -12.72 6.31 10.50
N GLY A 59 -11.74 5.40 10.65
CA GLY A 59 -10.33 5.76 10.79
C GLY A 59 -9.78 6.58 9.63
N LEU A 60 -10.14 6.22 8.39
CA LEU A 60 -9.79 6.97 7.18
C LEU A 60 -10.45 8.36 7.17
N ASN A 61 -11.71 8.44 7.60
CA ASN A 61 -12.47 9.68 7.62
C ASN A 61 -11.93 10.69 8.64
N VAL A 62 -11.45 10.22 9.79
CA VAL A 62 -10.84 11.06 10.83
C VAL A 62 -9.31 11.12 10.73
N ASN A 63 -8.72 10.59 9.66
CA ASN A 63 -7.27 10.54 9.41
C ASN A 63 -6.47 9.91 10.57
N SER A 64 -7.02 8.87 11.21
CA SER A 64 -6.41 8.19 12.35
C SER A 64 -5.79 6.87 11.94
N THR A 65 -4.48 6.87 11.69
CA THR A 65 -3.71 5.66 11.32
C THR A 65 -3.83 4.56 12.38
N ALA A 66 -3.92 4.91 13.66
CA ALA A 66 -4.06 3.93 14.75
C ALA A 66 -5.39 3.16 14.66
N VAL A 67 -6.50 3.85 14.38
CA VAL A 67 -7.82 3.21 14.21
C VAL A 67 -7.83 2.34 12.95
N ILE A 68 -7.22 2.79 11.88
CA ILE A 68 -7.09 2.04 10.63
C ILE A 68 -6.33 0.73 10.89
N ILE A 69 -5.17 0.78 11.57
CA ILE A 69 -4.38 -0.41 11.92
C ILE A 69 -5.19 -1.35 12.82
N GLY A 70 -5.89 -0.83 13.83
CA GLY A 70 -6.75 -1.64 14.70
C GLY A 70 -7.85 -2.39 13.94
N ALA A 71 -8.49 -1.73 12.98
CA ALA A 71 -9.49 -2.34 12.10
C ALA A 71 -8.90 -3.46 11.22
N MET A 72 -7.68 -3.24 10.70
CA MET A 72 -6.97 -4.23 9.87
C MET A 72 -6.65 -5.51 10.64
N LEU A 73 -6.34 -5.41 11.95
CA LEU A 73 -6.00 -6.54 12.80
C LEU A 73 -7.17 -7.53 12.96
N ILE A 74 -8.40 -7.05 12.95
CA ILE A 74 -9.58 -7.88 13.11
C ILE A 74 -10.17 -8.35 11.77
N SER A 75 -9.67 -7.85 10.65
CA SER A 75 -10.24 -8.12 9.33
C SER A 75 -9.92 -9.52 8.82
N PRO A 76 -10.93 -10.30 8.42
CA PRO A 76 -10.73 -11.65 7.90
C PRO A 76 -10.47 -11.71 6.38
N LEU A 77 -10.07 -10.61 5.72
CA LEU A 77 -9.88 -10.54 4.26
C LEU A 77 -8.78 -11.46 3.71
N MET A 78 -7.82 -11.83 4.55
CA MET A 78 -6.65 -12.62 4.17
C MET A 78 -7.01 -14.00 3.61
N GLY A 79 -7.98 -14.69 4.22
CA GLY A 79 -8.28 -16.09 3.95
C GLY A 79 -8.60 -16.39 2.48
N PRO A 80 -9.55 -15.71 1.84
CA PRO A 80 -9.90 -15.94 0.44
C PRO A 80 -8.73 -15.74 -0.53
N ILE A 81 -7.89 -14.72 -0.31
CA ILE A 81 -6.78 -14.37 -1.19
C ILE A 81 -5.65 -15.39 -1.08
N MET A 82 -5.26 -15.75 0.15
CA MET A 82 -4.29 -16.83 0.37
C MET A 82 -4.81 -18.17 -0.13
N GLY A 83 -6.11 -18.42 -0.01
CA GLY A 83 -6.77 -19.60 -0.55
C GLY A 83 -6.63 -19.73 -2.07
N VAL A 84 -6.66 -18.63 -2.81
CA VAL A 84 -6.36 -18.63 -4.26
C VAL A 84 -4.91 -19.07 -4.51
N GLY A 85 -3.93 -18.47 -3.84
CA GLY A 85 -2.51 -18.83 -3.98
C GLY A 85 -2.23 -20.29 -3.59
N LEU A 86 -2.79 -20.74 -2.47
CA LEU A 86 -2.70 -22.12 -2.00
C LEU A 86 -3.30 -23.11 -3.01
N SER A 87 -4.47 -22.80 -3.56
CA SER A 87 -5.16 -23.67 -4.52
C SER A 87 -4.34 -23.90 -5.78
N VAL A 88 -3.64 -22.87 -6.26
CA VAL A 88 -2.69 -22.98 -7.38
C VAL A 88 -1.50 -23.87 -7.00
N GLY A 89 -0.95 -23.68 -5.80
CA GLY A 89 0.19 -24.44 -5.28
C GLY A 89 -0.10 -25.93 -5.13
N LEU A 90 -1.28 -26.27 -4.58
CA LEU A 90 -1.73 -27.64 -4.34
C LEU A 90 -2.42 -28.31 -5.55
N ASN A 91 -2.68 -27.56 -6.61
CA ASN A 91 -3.48 -28.04 -7.76
C ASN A 91 -4.93 -28.44 -7.35
N ASP A 92 -5.54 -27.65 -6.42
CA ASP A 92 -6.89 -27.91 -5.89
C ASP A 92 -7.92 -26.94 -6.48
N PHE A 93 -8.61 -27.39 -7.54
CA PHE A 93 -9.61 -26.59 -8.25
C PHE A 93 -10.85 -26.27 -7.39
N GLU A 94 -11.22 -27.17 -6.49
CA GLU A 94 -12.37 -26.95 -5.61
C GLU A 94 -12.11 -25.83 -4.61
N LEU A 95 -10.90 -25.85 -4.02
CA LEU A 95 -10.44 -24.76 -3.16
C LEU A 95 -10.36 -23.44 -3.93
N MET A 96 -9.84 -23.46 -5.18
CA MET A 96 -9.80 -22.25 -6.03
C MET A 96 -11.19 -21.67 -6.26
N LYS A 97 -12.15 -22.49 -6.65
CA LYS A 97 -13.53 -22.03 -6.88
C LYS A 97 -14.16 -21.43 -5.62
N ARG A 98 -13.96 -22.06 -4.46
CA ARG A 98 -14.43 -21.57 -3.16
C ARG A 98 -13.74 -20.25 -2.81
N SER A 99 -12.43 -20.17 -2.96
CA SER A 99 -11.65 -18.96 -2.65
C SER A 99 -12.04 -17.79 -3.53
N LEU A 100 -12.18 -17.98 -4.84
CA LEU A 100 -12.64 -16.93 -5.75
C LEU A 100 -14.06 -16.46 -5.45
N LYS A 101 -14.98 -17.39 -5.13
CA LYS A 101 -16.34 -17.03 -4.73
C LYS A 101 -16.33 -16.20 -3.45
N SER A 102 -15.60 -16.64 -2.42
CA SER A 102 -15.49 -15.90 -1.16
C SER A 102 -14.80 -14.56 -1.36
N PHE A 103 -13.76 -14.47 -2.19
CA PHE A 103 -13.09 -13.22 -2.56
C PHE A 103 -14.06 -12.20 -3.17
N LEU A 104 -14.90 -12.62 -4.12
CA LEU A 104 -15.89 -11.73 -4.73
C LEU A 104 -16.95 -11.29 -3.71
N ILE A 105 -17.42 -12.20 -2.86
CA ILE A 105 -18.39 -11.88 -1.82
C ILE A 105 -17.80 -10.88 -0.83
N THR A 106 -16.60 -11.12 -0.31
CA THR A 106 -15.95 -10.21 0.65
C THR A 106 -15.69 -8.85 0.06
N THR A 107 -15.24 -8.78 -1.20
CA THR A 107 -15.03 -7.52 -1.93
C THR A 107 -16.33 -6.74 -2.05
N LEU A 108 -17.41 -7.40 -2.48
CA LEU A 108 -18.72 -6.76 -2.64
C LEU A 108 -19.24 -6.20 -1.30
N PHE A 109 -19.23 -7.01 -0.23
CA PHE A 109 -19.67 -6.57 1.09
C PHE A 109 -18.79 -5.44 1.63
N SER A 110 -17.48 -5.50 1.45
CA SER A 110 -16.56 -4.45 1.90
C SER A 110 -16.83 -3.12 1.21
N VAL A 111 -16.92 -3.12 -0.11
CA VAL A 111 -17.18 -1.90 -0.89
C VAL A 111 -18.57 -1.35 -0.54
N THR A 112 -19.59 -2.21 -0.46
CA THR A 112 -20.96 -1.79 -0.10
C THR A 112 -21.01 -1.17 1.30
N THR A 113 -20.39 -1.81 2.29
CA THR A 113 -20.33 -1.29 3.68
C THR A 113 -19.63 0.06 3.73
N ALA A 114 -18.47 0.19 3.06
CA ALA A 114 -17.73 1.45 2.99
C ALA A 114 -18.56 2.54 2.28
N THR A 115 -19.21 2.21 1.17
CA THR A 115 -20.08 3.15 0.44
C THR A 115 -21.23 3.66 1.34
N ILE A 116 -21.93 2.75 2.06
CA ILE A 116 -22.98 3.14 2.99
C ILE A 116 -22.43 4.06 4.08
N PHE A 117 -21.27 3.72 4.66
CA PHE A 117 -20.63 4.55 5.67
C PHE A 117 -20.39 5.97 5.16
N PHE A 118 -19.75 6.12 3.99
CA PHE A 118 -19.42 7.43 3.46
C PHE A 118 -20.61 8.23 2.94
N LEU A 119 -21.70 7.56 2.54
CA LEU A 119 -22.97 8.23 2.23
C LEU A 119 -23.65 8.84 3.46
N VAL A 120 -23.48 8.23 4.63
CA VAL A 120 -24.09 8.68 5.90
C VAL A 120 -23.14 9.64 6.64
N SER A 121 -21.85 9.59 6.36
CA SER A 121 -20.85 10.41 7.04
C SER A 121 -21.04 11.89 6.72
N PRO A 122 -21.04 12.77 7.73
CA PRO A 122 -21.16 14.21 7.53
C PRO A 122 -19.87 14.87 6.96
N VAL A 123 -18.74 14.14 7.02
CA VAL A 123 -17.44 14.63 6.51
C VAL A 123 -17.27 14.15 5.07
N ALA A 124 -17.47 15.06 4.14
CA ALA A 124 -17.41 14.76 2.70
C ALA A 124 -16.00 14.91 2.09
N GLU A 125 -15.07 15.58 2.79
CA GLU A 125 -13.72 15.83 2.27
C GLU A 125 -12.83 14.60 2.42
N GLY A 126 -12.14 14.24 1.32
CA GLY A 126 -11.18 13.16 1.31
C GLY A 126 -9.92 13.51 2.08
N GLN A 127 -9.68 12.84 3.20
CA GLN A 127 -8.47 13.01 4.00
C GLN A 127 -7.24 12.41 3.30
N SER A 128 -6.04 12.82 3.73
CA SER A 128 -4.77 12.44 3.10
C SER A 128 -4.54 10.92 3.07
N GLU A 129 -4.87 10.20 4.14
CA GLU A 129 -4.75 8.74 4.20
C GLU A 129 -5.68 8.04 3.19
N LEU A 130 -6.84 8.62 2.93
CA LEU A 130 -7.80 8.10 1.97
C LEU A 130 -7.33 8.37 0.53
N LEU A 131 -6.92 9.60 0.24
CA LEU A 131 -6.45 9.98 -1.10
C LEU A 131 -5.16 9.28 -1.50
N ALA A 132 -4.26 8.98 -0.55
CA ALA A 132 -3.04 8.23 -0.80
C ALA A 132 -3.30 6.83 -1.40
N ARG A 133 -4.51 6.27 -1.28
CA ARG A 133 -4.88 4.96 -1.82
C ARG A 133 -5.52 5.03 -3.21
N THR A 134 -5.68 6.21 -3.78
CA THR A 134 -6.25 6.39 -5.12
C THR A 134 -5.21 6.27 -6.24
N SER A 135 -3.92 6.37 -5.90
CA SER A 135 -2.81 6.33 -6.86
C SER A 135 -1.81 5.23 -6.47
N PRO A 136 -1.92 4.03 -7.07
CA PRO A 136 -1.02 2.92 -6.81
C PRO A 136 0.44 3.25 -7.14
N THR A 137 1.35 2.73 -6.33
CA THR A 137 2.79 2.89 -6.51
C THR A 137 3.50 1.54 -6.61
N ILE A 138 4.73 1.52 -7.10
CA ILE A 138 5.56 0.31 -7.11
C ILE A 138 5.78 -0.25 -5.69
N TYR A 139 5.81 0.63 -4.69
CA TYR A 139 5.99 0.23 -3.29
C TYR A 139 4.82 -0.60 -2.77
N ASP A 140 3.59 -0.32 -3.21
CA ASP A 140 2.40 -1.10 -2.82
C ASP A 140 2.53 -2.56 -3.30
N VAL A 141 3.07 -2.77 -4.50
CA VAL A 141 3.34 -4.09 -5.06
C VAL A 141 4.36 -4.85 -4.20
N PHE A 142 5.46 -4.19 -3.81
CA PHE A 142 6.47 -4.80 -2.94
C PHE A 142 5.90 -5.11 -1.55
N ILE A 143 5.11 -4.21 -0.97
CA ILE A 143 4.45 -4.42 0.33
C ILE A 143 3.51 -5.62 0.25
N ALA A 144 2.70 -5.73 -0.81
CA ALA A 144 1.80 -6.85 -1.01
C ALA A 144 2.55 -8.19 -1.15
N LEU A 145 3.64 -8.21 -1.94
CA LEU A 145 4.46 -9.40 -2.14
C LEU A 145 5.15 -9.82 -0.83
N MET A 146 5.85 -8.90 -0.16
CA MET A 146 6.56 -9.19 1.09
C MET A 146 5.59 -9.52 2.23
N GLY A 147 4.47 -8.80 2.34
CA GLY A 147 3.41 -9.11 3.30
C GLY A 147 2.80 -10.48 3.06
N GLY A 148 2.57 -10.86 1.80
CA GLY A 148 2.10 -12.19 1.42
C GLY A 148 3.10 -13.30 1.74
N LEU A 149 4.39 -13.10 1.48
CA LEU A 149 5.46 -14.03 1.86
C LEU A 149 5.57 -14.19 3.37
N ALA A 150 5.56 -13.08 4.12
CA ALA A 150 5.56 -13.12 5.58
C ALA A 150 4.33 -13.85 6.11
N GLY A 151 3.15 -13.59 5.53
CA GLY A 151 1.89 -14.23 5.91
C GLY A 151 1.90 -15.74 5.69
N VAL A 152 2.33 -16.22 4.53
CA VAL A 152 2.40 -17.67 4.26
C VAL A 152 3.47 -18.35 5.13
N THR A 153 4.61 -17.70 5.37
CA THR A 153 5.66 -18.22 6.24
C THR A 153 5.14 -18.39 7.65
N ALA A 154 4.53 -17.36 8.23
CA ALA A 154 3.98 -17.39 9.59
C ALA A 154 2.88 -18.44 9.80
N LEU A 155 2.03 -18.68 8.78
CA LEU A 155 1.01 -19.72 8.83
C LEU A 155 1.56 -21.14 8.67
N SER A 156 2.73 -21.27 8.02
CA SER A 156 3.32 -22.56 7.66
C SER A 156 4.42 -23.03 8.61
N THR A 157 4.78 -22.21 9.61
CA THR A 157 5.82 -22.53 10.58
C THR A 157 5.25 -22.78 11.97
N LYS A 158 6.01 -23.52 12.81
CA LYS A 158 5.62 -23.88 14.18
C LYS A 158 5.55 -22.67 15.11
N GLU A 159 6.38 -21.67 14.87
CA GLU A 159 6.43 -20.44 15.67
C GLU A 159 5.37 -19.43 15.19
N LYS A 160 4.11 -19.71 15.47
CA LYS A 160 2.97 -18.84 15.11
C LYS A 160 2.89 -17.54 15.95
N GLY A 161 3.80 -17.37 16.93
CA GLY A 161 3.57 -16.45 18.06
C GLY A 161 3.89 -14.98 17.81
N ASN A 162 4.83 -14.62 16.97
CA ASN A 162 5.34 -13.25 16.88
C ASN A 162 4.90 -12.45 15.63
N VAL A 163 4.36 -13.10 14.63
CA VAL A 163 3.85 -12.43 13.43
C VAL A 163 2.35 -12.68 13.34
N ILE A 164 1.57 -11.63 13.49
CA ILE A 164 0.14 -11.68 13.15
C ILE A 164 0.07 -11.58 11.63
N PRO A 165 -0.05 -12.72 10.90
CA PRO A 165 0.09 -12.74 9.43
C PRO A 165 -0.96 -11.83 8.76
N GLY A 166 -2.09 -11.69 9.42
CA GLY A 166 -3.18 -10.85 8.94
C GLY A 166 -2.84 -9.37 8.83
N VAL A 167 -1.92 -8.86 9.68
CA VAL A 167 -1.60 -7.42 9.70
C VAL A 167 -0.95 -6.98 8.42
N ALA A 168 0.13 -7.64 8.02
CA ALA A 168 0.89 -7.27 6.82
C ALA A 168 0.06 -7.35 5.54
N ILE A 169 -0.85 -8.34 5.46
CA ILE A 169 -1.75 -8.54 4.32
C ILE A 169 -2.92 -7.55 4.37
N ALA A 170 -3.51 -7.34 5.54
CA ALA A 170 -4.66 -6.46 5.71
C ALA A 170 -4.32 -4.99 5.44
N THR A 171 -3.07 -4.55 5.73
CA THR A 171 -2.59 -3.19 5.42
C THR A 171 -2.66 -2.87 3.93
N ALA A 172 -2.43 -3.87 3.09
CA ALA A 172 -2.46 -3.71 1.64
C ALA A 172 -3.87 -3.81 1.03
N LEU A 173 -4.86 -4.36 1.75
CA LEU A 173 -6.17 -4.71 1.18
C LEU A 173 -7.31 -3.83 1.67
N MET A 174 -7.37 -3.56 2.97
CA MET A 174 -8.56 -2.95 3.57
C MET A 174 -8.71 -1.46 3.23
N PRO A 175 -7.68 -0.61 3.36
CA PRO A 175 -7.79 0.80 3.01
C PRO A 175 -8.22 1.05 1.56
N PRO A 176 -7.66 0.35 0.55
CA PRO A 176 -8.11 0.52 -0.83
C PRO A 176 -9.59 0.16 -1.04
N LEU A 177 -10.12 -0.87 -0.36
CA LEU A 177 -11.54 -1.21 -0.43
C LEU A 177 -12.43 -0.11 0.17
N CYS A 178 -12.01 0.46 1.31
CA CYS A 178 -12.73 1.58 1.93
C CYS A 178 -12.69 2.81 1.02
N THR A 179 -11.53 3.12 0.42
CA THR A 179 -11.37 4.24 -0.53
C THR A 179 -12.18 4.03 -1.80
N ALA A 180 -12.28 2.79 -2.29
CA ALA A 180 -13.18 2.47 -3.40
C ALA A 180 -14.64 2.77 -3.02
N GLY A 181 -15.07 2.39 -1.82
CA GLY A 181 -16.39 2.76 -1.29
C GLY A 181 -16.61 4.26 -1.20
N TYR A 182 -15.60 5.02 -0.78
CA TYR A 182 -15.64 6.48 -0.78
C TYR A 182 -15.80 7.06 -2.20
N GLY A 183 -15.05 6.52 -3.17
CA GLY A 183 -15.18 6.94 -4.57
C GLY A 183 -16.59 6.74 -5.12
N LEU A 184 -17.26 5.63 -4.77
CA LEU A 184 -18.68 5.41 -5.13
C LEU A 184 -19.62 6.37 -4.40
N ALA A 185 -19.41 6.59 -3.10
CA ALA A 185 -20.27 7.46 -2.30
C ALA A 185 -20.21 8.93 -2.77
N THR A 186 -19.05 9.39 -3.19
CA THR A 186 -18.84 10.77 -3.71
C THR A 186 -19.10 10.90 -5.21
N GLY A 187 -19.41 9.81 -5.91
CA GLY A 187 -19.58 9.80 -7.37
C GLY A 187 -18.28 10.00 -8.16
N ASN A 188 -17.12 9.90 -7.51
CA ASN A 188 -15.82 10.07 -8.16
C ASN A 188 -15.27 8.73 -8.66
N LEU A 189 -15.53 8.42 -9.94
CA LEU A 189 -15.08 7.18 -10.57
C LEU A 189 -13.56 7.04 -10.64
N ILE A 190 -12.80 8.13 -10.64
CA ILE A 190 -11.33 8.08 -10.68
C ILE A 190 -10.83 7.52 -9.34
N TYR A 191 -11.37 7.99 -8.22
CA TYR A 191 -11.02 7.46 -6.89
C TYR A 191 -11.45 6.00 -6.74
N PHE A 192 -12.65 5.65 -7.22
CA PHE A 192 -13.10 4.25 -7.22
C PHE A 192 -12.16 3.35 -8.00
N LEU A 193 -11.88 3.70 -9.26
CA LEU A 193 -11.05 2.87 -10.14
C LEU A 193 -9.61 2.78 -9.65
N GLY A 194 -9.01 3.88 -9.18
CA GLY A 194 -7.65 3.89 -8.66
C GLY A 194 -7.51 3.00 -7.41
N ALA A 195 -8.41 3.14 -6.45
CA ALA A 195 -8.39 2.34 -5.23
C ALA A 195 -8.73 0.86 -5.48
N PHE A 196 -9.72 0.58 -6.33
CA PHE A 196 -10.07 -0.78 -6.70
C PHE A 196 -8.95 -1.48 -7.48
N TYR A 197 -8.26 -0.75 -8.32
CA TYR A 197 -7.07 -1.18 -9.05
C TYR A 197 -5.94 -1.57 -8.07
N LEU A 198 -5.64 -0.70 -7.09
CA LEU A 198 -4.67 -0.99 -6.03
C LEU A 198 -5.03 -2.26 -5.26
N TYR A 199 -6.29 -2.41 -4.85
CA TYR A 199 -6.79 -3.61 -4.20
C TYR A 199 -6.59 -4.87 -5.06
N PHE A 200 -6.90 -4.79 -6.35
CA PHE A 200 -6.76 -5.91 -7.28
C PHE A 200 -5.30 -6.36 -7.42
N ILE A 201 -4.38 -5.42 -7.67
CA ILE A 201 -2.95 -5.71 -7.79
C ILE A 201 -2.44 -6.37 -6.50
N ASN A 202 -2.72 -5.77 -5.35
CA ASN A 202 -2.28 -6.30 -4.07
C ASN A 202 -2.81 -7.72 -3.84
N SER A 203 -4.07 -7.98 -4.16
CA SER A 203 -4.67 -9.32 -4.05
C SER A 203 -3.95 -10.36 -4.92
N VAL A 204 -3.59 -9.99 -6.15
CA VAL A 204 -2.86 -10.88 -7.07
C VAL A 204 -1.45 -11.15 -6.55
N PHE A 205 -0.72 -10.12 -6.09
CA PHE A 205 0.65 -10.31 -5.59
C PHE A 205 0.70 -11.08 -4.26
N ILE A 206 -0.27 -10.90 -3.37
CA ILE A 206 -0.42 -11.73 -2.16
C ILE A 206 -0.71 -13.19 -2.52
N SER A 207 -1.60 -13.43 -3.49
CA SER A 207 -1.87 -14.78 -3.98
C SER A 207 -0.64 -15.42 -4.61
N LEU A 208 0.14 -14.65 -5.38
CA LEU A 208 1.42 -15.09 -5.95
C LEU A 208 2.44 -15.41 -4.85
N ALA A 209 2.56 -14.56 -3.84
CA ALA A 209 3.45 -14.80 -2.70
C ALA A 209 3.08 -16.09 -1.97
N THR A 210 1.79 -16.31 -1.74
CA THR A 210 1.30 -17.55 -1.14
C THR A 210 1.64 -18.77 -2.00
N PHE A 211 1.41 -18.70 -3.30
CA PHE A 211 1.80 -19.75 -4.24
C PHE A 211 3.31 -20.06 -4.19
N LEU A 212 4.14 -19.01 -4.21
CA LEU A 212 5.61 -19.16 -4.14
C LEU A 212 6.03 -19.79 -2.80
N GLY A 213 5.48 -19.33 -1.67
CA GLY A 213 5.76 -19.88 -0.35
C GLY A 213 5.41 -21.38 -0.26
N VAL A 214 4.22 -21.76 -0.71
CA VAL A 214 3.77 -23.17 -0.77
C VAL A 214 4.70 -24.02 -1.63
N ARG A 215 5.21 -23.45 -2.73
CA ARG A 215 6.15 -24.15 -3.64
C ARG A 215 7.54 -24.31 -3.02
N VAL A 216 8.04 -23.27 -2.38
CA VAL A 216 9.36 -23.29 -1.68
C VAL A 216 9.35 -24.27 -0.52
N MET A 217 8.24 -24.33 0.22
CA MET A 217 8.06 -25.26 1.34
C MET A 217 7.70 -26.69 0.90
N HIS A 218 7.60 -26.96 -0.40
CA HIS A 218 7.33 -28.29 -0.99
C HIS A 218 6.06 -28.94 -0.44
N PHE A 219 4.94 -28.21 -0.37
CA PHE A 219 3.65 -28.78 0.01
C PHE A 219 3.21 -29.85 -0.99
N GLN A 220 2.61 -30.93 -0.48
CA GLN A 220 2.13 -32.04 -1.31
C GLN A 220 0.97 -31.60 -2.19
N ARG A 221 1.07 -31.92 -3.48
CA ARG A 221 -0.01 -31.64 -4.43
C ARG A 221 -1.12 -32.67 -4.28
N LYS A 222 -2.34 -32.24 -4.54
CA LYS A 222 -3.49 -33.13 -4.59
C LYS A 222 -3.31 -34.13 -5.73
N GLU A 223 -3.30 -35.42 -5.40
CA GLU A 223 -3.26 -36.50 -6.37
C GLU A 223 -4.67 -36.82 -6.87
N PHE A 224 -4.78 -37.10 -8.14
CA PHE A 224 -6.03 -37.50 -8.78
C PHE A 224 -5.94 -38.94 -9.22
N VAL A 225 -6.98 -39.74 -8.93
CA VAL A 225 -7.10 -41.14 -9.39
C VAL A 225 -7.19 -41.18 -10.93
N ASP A 226 -7.88 -40.19 -11.53
CA ASP A 226 -8.00 -40.03 -12.98
C ASP A 226 -6.99 -39.02 -13.53
N LYS A 227 -5.96 -39.45 -14.24
CA LYS A 227 -4.95 -38.61 -14.88
C LYS A 227 -5.52 -37.63 -15.92
N ASN A 228 -6.65 -37.98 -16.57
CA ASN A 228 -7.28 -37.08 -17.54
C ASN A 228 -7.98 -35.90 -16.82
N ARG A 229 -8.60 -36.21 -15.70
CA ARG A 229 -9.19 -35.17 -14.82
C ARG A 229 -8.13 -34.24 -14.25
N GLU A 230 -7.01 -34.79 -13.81
CA GLU A 230 -5.85 -34.02 -13.35
C GLU A 230 -5.38 -33.01 -14.40
N LYS A 231 -5.16 -33.48 -15.66
CA LYS A 231 -4.73 -32.61 -16.77
C LYS A 231 -5.73 -31.47 -17.02
N LYS A 232 -7.04 -31.76 -17.01
CA LYS A 232 -8.09 -30.74 -17.17
C LYS A 232 -8.08 -29.72 -16.04
N VAL A 233 -8.04 -30.19 -14.80
CA VAL A 233 -8.01 -29.34 -13.60
C VAL A 233 -6.79 -28.43 -13.64
N ARG A 234 -5.61 -28.98 -13.88
CA ARG A 234 -4.36 -28.22 -14.01
C ARG A 234 -4.45 -27.16 -15.11
N LYS A 235 -5.05 -27.48 -16.26
CA LYS A 235 -5.26 -26.52 -17.35
C LYS A 235 -6.14 -25.36 -16.92
N TYR A 236 -7.27 -25.63 -16.20
CA TYR A 236 -8.16 -24.56 -15.71
C TYR A 236 -7.49 -23.71 -14.65
N ILE A 237 -6.75 -24.30 -13.71
CA ILE A 237 -6.00 -23.55 -12.69
C ILE A 237 -4.99 -22.62 -13.34
N VAL A 238 -4.19 -23.12 -14.27
CA VAL A 238 -3.19 -22.33 -14.99
C VAL A 238 -3.87 -21.22 -15.82
N LEU A 239 -4.98 -21.54 -16.49
CA LEU A 239 -5.74 -20.55 -17.25
C LEU A 239 -6.25 -19.39 -16.38
N ILE A 240 -6.85 -19.71 -15.22
CA ILE A 240 -7.34 -18.70 -14.27
C ILE A 240 -6.17 -17.89 -13.71
N ALA A 241 -5.07 -18.54 -13.33
CA ALA A 241 -3.87 -17.87 -12.83
C ALA A 241 -3.28 -16.90 -13.88
N ILE A 242 -3.18 -17.32 -15.14
CA ILE A 242 -2.72 -16.44 -16.22
C ILE A 242 -3.71 -15.29 -16.44
N LEU A 243 -5.01 -15.58 -16.49
CA LEU A 243 -6.04 -14.57 -16.71
C LEU A 243 -6.04 -13.47 -15.64
N THR A 244 -5.74 -13.82 -14.38
CA THR A 244 -5.66 -12.85 -13.27
C THR A 244 -4.31 -12.17 -13.20
N MET A 245 -3.22 -12.87 -13.49
CA MET A 245 -1.86 -12.37 -13.32
C MET A 245 -1.40 -11.51 -14.49
N CYS A 246 -1.76 -11.83 -15.74
CA CYS A 246 -1.35 -11.06 -16.91
C CYS A 246 -1.81 -9.58 -16.84
N PRO A 247 -3.08 -9.26 -16.53
CA PRO A 247 -3.49 -7.88 -16.33
C PRO A 247 -2.73 -7.19 -15.20
N ALA A 248 -2.55 -7.85 -14.05
CA ALA A 248 -1.84 -7.28 -12.92
C ALA A 248 -0.38 -6.97 -13.24
N VAL A 249 0.32 -7.88 -13.93
CA VAL A 249 1.70 -7.64 -14.37
C VAL A 249 1.77 -6.51 -15.40
N TYR A 250 0.87 -6.49 -16.39
CA TYR A 250 0.80 -5.41 -17.38
C TYR A 250 0.62 -4.05 -16.72
N LEU A 251 -0.30 -3.95 -15.78
CA LEU A 251 -0.58 -2.73 -15.03
C LEU A 251 0.59 -2.33 -14.13
N THR A 252 1.25 -3.31 -13.50
CA THR A 252 2.46 -3.06 -12.68
C THR A 252 3.61 -2.53 -13.52
N VAL A 253 3.80 -3.04 -14.73
CA VAL A 253 4.83 -2.51 -15.65
C VAL A 253 4.58 -1.04 -15.96
N GLY A 254 3.31 -0.63 -16.14
CA GLY A 254 2.93 0.78 -16.29
C GLY A 254 3.37 1.62 -15.08
N ILE A 255 3.00 1.19 -13.86
CA ILE A 255 3.40 1.89 -12.62
C ILE A 255 4.92 2.01 -12.50
N VAL A 256 5.66 0.94 -12.84
CA VAL A 256 7.12 0.95 -12.83
C VAL A 256 7.68 1.98 -13.81
N GLN A 257 7.14 2.02 -15.03
CA GLN A 257 7.57 2.99 -16.06
C GLN A 257 7.29 4.43 -15.60
N ASP A 258 6.10 4.68 -15.05
CA ASP A 258 5.70 6.00 -14.52
C ASP A 258 6.64 6.44 -13.38
N THR A 259 6.95 5.53 -12.45
CA THR A 259 7.86 5.80 -11.33
C THR A 259 9.28 6.12 -11.81
N PHE A 260 9.80 5.37 -12.79
CA PHE A 260 11.12 5.67 -13.36
C PHE A 260 11.13 6.99 -14.12
N PHE A 261 10.07 7.28 -14.88
CA PHE A 261 9.93 8.55 -15.58
C PHE A 261 9.88 9.72 -14.59
N GLU A 262 9.05 9.63 -13.57
CA GLU A 262 8.93 10.66 -12.53
C GLU A 262 10.25 10.86 -11.77
N SER A 263 10.96 9.80 -11.45
CA SER A 263 12.28 9.85 -10.81
C SER A 263 13.30 10.53 -11.72
N ALA A 264 13.34 10.19 -13.01
CA ALA A 264 14.23 10.80 -14.00
C ALA A 264 13.91 12.29 -14.21
N ALA A 265 12.61 12.63 -14.29
CA ALA A 265 12.16 14.00 -14.43
C ALA A 265 12.51 14.85 -13.19
N ASN A 266 12.31 14.31 -11.99
CA ASN A 266 12.67 14.96 -10.74
C ASN A 266 14.18 15.22 -10.66
N ARG A 267 15.00 14.23 -11.05
CA ARG A 267 16.44 14.36 -11.09
C ARG A 267 16.88 15.41 -12.11
N PHE A 268 16.30 15.38 -13.32
CA PHE A 268 16.56 16.38 -14.36
C PHE A 268 16.24 17.81 -13.86
N VAL A 269 15.07 18.03 -13.28
CA VAL A 269 14.67 19.35 -12.75
C VAL A 269 15.64 19.82 -11.69
N ASN A 270 16.02 18.96 -10.74
CA ASN A 270 16.91 19.34 -9.64
C ASN A 270 18.36 19.61 -10.11
N GLU A 271 18.87 18.88 -11.14
CA GLU A 271 20.26 19.00 -11.59
C GLU A 271 20.44 20.03 -12.72
N GLN A 272 19.44 20.21 -13.59
CA GLN A 272 19.59 21.04 -14.80
C GLN A 272 18.78 22.35 -14.77
N LEU A 273 17.80 22.48 -13.88
CA LEU A 273 16.99 23.70 -13.73
C LEU A 273 17.29 24.44 -12.41
N SER A 274 18.43 24.14 -11.79
CA SER A 274 18.95 24.88 -10.64
C SER A 274 19.88 25.99 -11.16
N PHE A 275 19.39 27.23 -11.18
CA PHE A 275 20.15 28.40 -11.61
C PHE A 275 20.45 29.32 -10.43
N GLU A 276 21.55 30.11 -10.53
CA GLU A 276 21.88 31.10 -9.51
C GLU A 276 20.74 32.13 -9.37
N ASN A 277 20.35 32.44 -8.13
CA ASN A 277 19.27 33.39 -7.79
C ASN A 277 17.88 33.01 -8.35
N THR A 278 17.67 31.75 -8.72
CA THR A 278 16.37 31.24 -9.20
C THR A 278 16.00 29.96 -8.45
N GLN A 279 14.75 29.84 -8.02
CA GLN A 279 14.23 28.65 -7.34
C GLN A 279 13.06 28.05 -8.09
N VAL A 280 12.97 26.73 -8.06
CA VAL A 280 11.81 26.00 -8.55
C VAL A 280 10.70 26.12 -7.51
N LEU A 281 9.64 26.87 -7.82
CA LEU A 281 8.48 27.04 -6.95
C LEU A 281 7.55 25.83 -7.03
N ASP A 282 7.25 25.38 -8.23
CA ASP A 282 6.34 24.26 -8.49
C ASP A 282 6.84 23.44 -9.68
N LYS A 283 6.57 22.15 -9.63
CA LYS A 283 6.85 21.22 -10.74
C LYS A 283 5.69 20.27 -10.89
N LYS A 284 5.16 20.20 -12.11
CA LYS A 284 4.12 19.22 -12.48
C LYS A 284 4.65 18.32 -13.57
N ILE A 285 4.71 17.02 -13.27
CA ILE A 285 5.16 15.97 -14.19
C ILE A 285 3.93 15.21 -14.62
N HIS A 286 3.57 15.30 -15.90
CA HIS A 286 2.43 14.60 -16.48
C HIS A 286 2.92 13.48 -17.38
N HIS A 287 2.46 12.28 -17.09
CA HIS A 287 2.71 11.08 -17.86
C HIS A 287 1.37 10.54 -18.35
N GLU A 288 0.74 11.19 -19.34
CA GLU A 288 -0.51 10.72 -19.92
C GLU A 288 -0.36 10.41 -21.42
N GLY A 289 -0.61 9.17 -21.78
CA GLY A 289 -0.84 8.71 -23.15
C GLY A 289 0.32 8.93 -24.11
N LYS A 290 0.16 9.81 -25.10
CA LYS A 290 1.13 10.03 -26.19
C LYS A 290 2.09 11.19 -25.98
N GLY A 291 2.05 11.90 -24.86
CA GLY A 291 2.91 13.06 -24.60
C GLY A 291 3.32 13.18 -23.16
N HIS A 292 4.61 13.05 -22.91
CA HIS A 292 5.18 13.35 -21.59
C HIS A 292 5.42 14.86 -21.49
N GLU A 293 5.00 15.47 -20.39
CA GLU A 293 5.17 16.91 -20.16
C GLU A 293 5.76 17.15 -18.76
N ILE A 294 6.82 17.95 -18.73
CA ILE A 294 7.40 18.46 -17.48
C ILE A 294 7.15 19.96 -17.47
N ARG A 295 6.33 20.43 -16.55
CA ARG A 295 6.05 21.85 -16.32
C ARG A 295 6.74 22.30 -15.06
N VAL A 296 7.56 23.33 -15.16
CA VAL A 296 8.32 23.89 -14.04
C VAL A 296 8.02 25.39 -13.94
N VAL A 297 7.75 25.85 -12.74
CA VAL A 297 7.58 27.28 -12.44
C VAL A 297 8.83 27.75 -11.71
N LEU A 298 9.54 28.70 -12.32
CA LEU A 298 10.73 29.32 -11.76
C LEU A 298 10.40 30.70 -11.17
N ILE A 299 10.96 30.99 -9.99
CA ILE A 299 10.88 32.32 -9.34
C ILE A 299 12.28 32.79 -9.04
N GLY A 300 12.52 34.08 -9.26
CA GLY A 300 13.81 34.74 -9.04
C GLY A 300 14.24 35.54 -10.23
N GLN A 301 15.55 35.53 -10.50
CA GLN A 301 16.12 36.19 -11.67
C GLN A 301 15.70 35.50 -12.95
N GLU A 302 15.38 36.27 -14.01
CA GLU A 302 15.01 35.72 -15.30
C GLU A 302 16.16 34.86 -15.89
N VAL A 303 15.86 33.62 -16.22
CA VAL A 303 16.80 32.68 -16.82
C VAL A 303 16.80 32.88 -18.34
N PRO A 304 17.95 33.15 -18.99
CA PRO A 304 18.03 33.30 -20.43
C PRO A 304 17.51 32.07 -21.17
N GLU A 305 16.79 32.27 -22.27
CA GLU A 305 16.26 31.18 -23.10
C GLU A 305 17.35 30.25 -23.61
N ALA A 306 18.57 30.76 -23.82
CA ALA A 306 19.73 29.96 -24.16
C ALA A 306 20.08 28.92 -23.09
N SER A 307 19.99 29.27 -21.81
CA SER A 307 20.23 28.34 -20.69
C SER A 307 19.14 27.27 -20.61
N ILE A 308 17.88 27.63 -20.85
CA ILE A 308 16.76 26.71 -20.92
C ILE A 308 16.91 25.76 -22.12
N ALA A 309 17.39 26.26 -23.27
CA ALA A 309 17.66 25.44 -24.46
C ALA A 309 18.79 24.42 -24.20
N ILE A 310 19.84 24.81 -23.46
CA ILE A 310 20.90 23.90 -23.03
C ILE A 310 20.32 22.80 -22.11
N ALA A 311 19.53 23.18 -21.11
CA ALA A 311 18.87 22.20 -20.24
C ALA A 311 17.98 21.24 -21.07
N ARG A 312 17.19 21.78 -22.01
CA ARG A 312 16.35 20.98 -22.91
C ARG A 312 17.18 19.96 -23.74
N SER A 313 18.37 20.35 -24.23
CA SER A 313 19.23 19.44 -24.99
C SER A 313 19.74 18.25 -24.14
N LYS A 314 19.90 18.44 -22.83
CA LYS A 314 20.36 17.41 -21.89
C LYS A 314 19.27 16.44 -21.45
N MET A 315 18.00 16.66 -21.81
CA MET A 315 16.89 15.75 -21.46
C MET A 315 17.15 14.31 -21.94
N LYS A 316 17.88 14.14 -23.04
CA LYS A 316 18.29 12.83 -23.56
C LYS A 316 19.15 12.04 -22.58
N ASP A 317 20.03 12.70 -21.85
CA ASP A 317 20.92 12.06 -20.87
C ASP A 317 20.13 11.46 -19.70
N TYR A 318 18.92 11.96 -19.47
CA TYR A 318 17.98 11.48 -18.45
C TYR A 318 16.91 10.53 -18.99
N LYS A 319 17.02 10.09 -20.27
CA LYS A 319 16.01 9.25 -20.94
C LYS A 319 14.63 9.91 -21.06
N LEU A 320 14.60 11.23 -21.24
CA LEU A 320 13.38 12.03 -21.40
C LEU A 320 13.19 12.51 -22.86
N ASP A 321 13.57 11.68 -23.84
CA ASP A 321 13.66 12.06 -25.26
C ASP A 321 12.35 12.59 -25.86
N ASN A 322 11.20 12.05 -25.44
CA ASN A 322 9.87 12.42 -25.98
C ASN A 322 9.08 13.31 -25.01
N THR A 323 9.78 14.07 -24.17
CA THR A 323 9.14 14.87 -23.12
C THR A 323 9.17 16.35 -23.49
N LYS A 324 8.02 17.02 -23.38
CA LYS A 324 7.91 18.45 -23.57
C LYS A 324 8.25 19.17 -22.28
N LEU A 325 9.31 19.99 -22.29
CA LEU A 325 9.65 20.86 -21.18
C LEU A 325 8.98 22.22 -21.34
N ILE A 326 8.13 22.59 -20.38
CA ILE A 326 7.51 23.91 -20.26
C ILE A 326 8.08 24.58 -19.02
N VAL A 327 8.82 25.65 -19.21
CA VAL A 327 9.37 26.49 -18.15
C VAL A 327 8.57 27.77 -18.10
N LEU A 328 7.90 28.03 -16.98
CA LEU A 328 7.17 29.27 -16.71
C LEU A 328 8.04 30.12 -15.78
N GLN A 329 8.33 31.36 -16.18
CA GLN A 329 9.10 32.31 -15.40
C GLN A 329 8.19 33.41 -14.90
N GLY A 330 8.22 33.73 -13.61
CA GLY A 330 7.48 34.84 -13.03
C GLY A 330 8.19 36.16 -13.33
N MET A 331 7.47 37.07 -14.00
CA MET A 331 7.79 38.47 -14.28
C MET A 331 8.71 38.78 -15.49
N ASN A 332 8.13 38.86 -16.69
CA ASN A 332 8.08 40.10 -17.46
C ASN A 332 7.20 39.91 -18.71
N ASN A 333 6.27 40.84 -18.84
CA ASN A 333 5.55 41.32 -20.04
C ASN A 333 5.26 40.38 -21.20
N GLU A 334 3.98 40.28 -21.41
CA GLU A 334 3.20 39.96 -22.59
C GLU A 334 2.59 38.54 -22.66
N ALA A 335 1.28 38.56 -22.48
CA ALA A 335 0.30 37.54 -22.93
C ALA A 335 0.26 36.18 -22.23
N VAL A 336 0.73 36.03 -21.04
CA VAL A 336 0.29 34.92 -20.17
C VAL A 336 -0.72 35.50 -19.18
N ASP A 337 -1.95 34.97 -19.19
CA ASP A 337 -2.97 35.40 -18.24
C ASP A 337 -2.48 35.16 -16.80
N ILE A 338 -1.88 36.22 -16.25
CA ILE A 338 -1.32 36.25 -14.89
C ILE A 338 -2.41 35.92 -13.86
N SER A 339 -3.67 36.13 -14.20
CA SER A 339 -4.80 35.80 -13.33
C SER A 339 -4.97 34.29 -13.17
N SER A 340 -4.76 33.52 -14.21
CA SER A 340 -4.86 32.03 -14.18
C SER A 340 -3.68 31.39 -13.47
N ILE A 341 -2.46 31.92 -13.65
CA ILE A 341 -1.26 31.45 -12.92
C ILE A 341 -1.35 31.84 -11.45
N ARG A 342 -1.78 33.07 -11.17
CA ARG A 342 -1.98 33.56 -9.79
C ARG A 342 -3.08 32.79 -9.07
N ALA A 343 -4.18 32.47 -9.76
CA ALA A 343 -5.24 31.64 -9.21
C ALA A 343 -4.75 30.22 -8.91
N MET A 344 -4.00 29.61 -9.83
CA MET A 344 -3.49 28.23 -9.68
C MET A 344 -2.41 28.13 -8.58
N VAL A 345 -1.48 29.08 -8.53
CA VAL A 345 -0.44 29.14 -7.48
C VAL A 345 -1.05 29.51 -6.11
N MET A 346 -2.03 30.42 -6.09
CA MET A 346 -2.75 30.77 -4.86
C MET A 346 -3.60 29.61 -4.37
N GLU A 347 -4.29 28.88 -5.22
CA GLU A 347 -5.11 27.74 -4.83
C GLU A 347 -4.26 26.60 -4.23
N ASP A 348 -3.14 26.23 -4.86
CA ASP A 348 -2.23 25.23 -4.34
C ASP A 348 -1.49 25.72 -3.08
N PHE A 349 -1.15 27.00 -2.99
CA PHE A 349 -0.53 27.59 -1.81
C PHE A 349 -1.51 27.67 -0.63
N TYR A 350 -2.77 28.07 -0.87
CA TYR A 350 -3.82 28.05 0.15
C TYR A 350 -4.11 26.62 0.62
N LYS A 351 -4.26 25.64 -0.29
CA LYS A 351 -4.46 24.24 0.06
C LYS A 351 -3.31 23.64 0.89
N ASN A 352 -2.08 23.86 0.46
CA ASN A 352 -0.89 23.39 1.20
C ASN A 352 -0.71 24.12 2.53
N SER A 353 -0.98 25.43 2.58
CA SER A 353 -0.89 26.23 3.79
C SER A 353 -1.99 25.84 4.79
N GLU A 354 -3.20 25.61 4.32
CA GLU A 354 -4.32 25.18 5.15
C GLU A 354 -4.11 23.77 5.70
N GLN A 355 -3.62 22.84 4.89
CA GLN A 355 -3.25 21.51 5.35
C GLN A 355 -2.15 21.54 6.43
N ARG A 356 -1.10 22.32 6.22
CA ARG A 356 -0.02 22.49 7.23
C ARG A 356 -0.52 23.14 8.51
N LEU A 357 -1.43 24.12 8.41
CA LEU A 357 -2.05 24.75 9.57
C LEU A 357 -2.95 23.77 10.35
N VAL A 358 -3.69 22.92 9.65
CA VAL A 358 -4.51 21.86 10.27
C VAL A 358 -3.62 20.84 10.95
N GLU A 359 -2.56 20.37 10.29
CA GLU A 359 -1.59 19.43 10.88
C GLU A 359 -0.90 20.02 12.12
N GLN A 360 -0.48 21.28 12.05
CA GLN A 360 0.13 21.97 13.20
C GLN A 360 -0.86 22.15 14.35
N LYS A 361 -2.10 22.53 14.07
CA LYS A 361 -3.16 22.65 15.11
C LYS A 361 -3.45 21.28 15.76
N GLN A 362 -3.53 20.23 14.99
CA GLN A 362 -3.71 18.87 15.51
C GLN A 362 -2.53 18.45 16.39
N LYS A 363 -1.31 18.75 15.95
CA LYS A 363 -0.09 18.42 16.70
C LYS A 363 -0.02 19.22 18.01
N ILE A 364 -0.40 20.49 18.00
CA ILE A 364 -0.50 21.32 19.20
C ILE A 364 -1.57 20.75 20.14
N ALA A 365 -2.78 20.45 19.67
CA ALA A 365 -3.84 19.89 20.48
C ALA A 365 -3.44 18.54 21.11
N THR A 366 -2.75 17.67 20.36
CA THR A 366 -2.24 16.41 20.88
C THR A 366 -1.15 16.62 21.94
N LEU A 367 -0.26 17.58 21.74
CA LEU A 367 0.77 17.92 22.71
C LEU A 367 0.18 18.54 23.98
N GLU A 368 -0.81 19.41 23.87
CA GLU A 368 -1.54 19.99 25.01
C GLU A 368 -2.28 18.91 25.80
N GLN A 369 -2.97 17.99 25.14
CA GLN A 369 -3.65 16.86 25.78
C GLN A 369 -2.66 15.95 26.52
N ASN A 370 -1.51 15.66 25.92
CA ASN A 370 -0.46 14.89 26.58
C ASN A 370 0.13 15.63 27.78
N LEU A 371 0.35 16.93 27.67
CA LEU A 371 0.85 17.77 28.75
C LEU A 371 -0.13 17.81 29.92
N GLU A 372 -1.42 17.93 29.66
CA GLU A 372 -2.46 17.91 30.68
C GLU A 372 -2.55 16.55 31.38
N ARG A 373 -2.41 15.47 30.59
CA ARG A 373 -2.31 14.10 31.13
C ARG A 373 -1.09 13.92 32.05
N TYR A 374 0.08 14.42 31.64
CA TYR A 374 1.29 14.34 32.48
C TYR A 374 1.14 15.19 33.75
N LYS A 375 0.56 16.38 33.68
CA LYS A 375 0.27 17.21 34.87
C LYS A 375 -0.67 16.48 35.83
N THR A 376 -1.73 15.86 35.32
CA THR A 376 -2.67 15.09 36.15
C THR A 376 -2.00 13.90 36.85
N PHE A 377 -1.09 13.20 36.15
CA PHE A 377 -0.32 12.11 36.78
C PHE A 377 0.68 12.62 37.83
N ASP A 378 1.34 13.75 37.58
CA ASP A 378 2.27 14.37 38.57
C ASP A 378 1.52 14.84 39.80
N GLU A 379 0.34 15.46 39.66
CA GLU A 379 -0.51 15.86 40.79
C GLU A 379 -1.05 14.66 41.57
N LEU A 380 -1.49 13.60 40.87
CA LEU A 380 -1.91 12.34 41.48
C LEU A 380 -0.74 11.68 42.26
N GLY A 381 0.44 11.67 41.64
CA GLY A 381 1.66 11.18 42.31
C GLY A 381 1.95 11.93 43.62
N LYS A 382 1.89 13.27 43.59
CA LYS A 382 2.10 14.10 44.78
C LYS A 382 1.05 13.89 45.87
N LYS A 383 -0.18 13.52 45.55
CA LYS A 383 -1.24 13.20 46.51
C LYS A 383 -1.13 11.78 47.05
N ILE A 384 -0.79 10.81 46.25
CA ILE A 384 -0.78 9.38 46.62
C ILE A 384 0.51 9.01 47.37
N ILE A 385 1.67 9.62 47.06
CA ILE A 385 2.95 9.32 47.72
C ILE A 385 2.89 9.48 49.25
N PRO A 386 2.31 10.55 49.82
CA PRO A 386 2.18 10.66 51.29
C PRO A 386 1.28 9.59 51.92
N GLU A 387 0.18 9.21 51.25
CA GLU A 387 -0.74 8.19 51.72
C GLU A 387 -0.11 6.78 51.66
N LEU A 388 0.60 6.49 50.55
CA LEU A 388 1.33 5.23 50.42
C LEU A 388 2.46 5.08 51.48
N LYS A 389 3.16 6.17 51.83
CA LYS A 389 4.18 6.14 52.86
C LYS A 389 3.61 5.85 54.25
N VAL A 390 2.37 6.25 54.52
CA VAL A 390 1.68 5.93 55.79
C VAL A 390 1.22 4.48 55.83
N LEU A 391 0.68 3.97 54.70
CA LEU A 391 0.18 2.61 54.60
C LEU A 391 1.27 1.53 54.47
N TYR A 392 2.40 1.89 53.85
CA TYR A 392 3.51 0.98 53.58
C TYR A 392 4.87 1.61 53.94
N PRO A 393 5.22 1.72 55.23
CA PRO A 393 6.45 2.38 55.69
C PRO A 393 7.76 1.73 55.21
N SER A 394 7.67 0.47 54.75
CA SER A 394 8.82 -0.32 54.32
C SER A 394 9.20 -0.16 52.83
N VAL A 395 8.39 0.52 52.02
CA VAL A 395 8.67 0.79 50.60
C VAL A 395 9.41 2.12 50.47
N LYS A 396 10.68 2.05 50.01
CA LYS A 396 11.55 3.23 49.79
C LYS A 396 11.26 3.87 48.45
#